data_b7f2ff0a9686ca3649e1381d43cee37b
#
_entry.id   b7f2ff0a9686ca3649e1381d43cee37b
#
_cell.length_a   1.000
_cell.length_b   1.000
_cell.length_c   1.000
_cell.angle_alpha   90.00
_cell.angle_beta   90.00
_cell.angle_gamma   90.00
#
_symmetry.space_group_name_H-M   'P 1'
#
loop_
_entity.id
_entity.type
_entity.pdbx_description
1 polymer ?
#
loop_
_entity_poly.entity_id
_entity_poly.type
_entity_poly.pdbx_seq_one_letter_code
_entity_poly.pdbx_strand_id
1 'polypeptide(L)'
;MGVAALTVGGAFRHIGVGAGDTVVISAASGGIGSTAVQYAVARGARVVGIAGAANAEFVRSLGAVPVAYGEGVRERVLKAAEGRVTKFLDCYGGDYVSLAFSLGLKGKDIGTLVPSPKVIIRGAQFTGPRHSECGDFEALAELVTEGKVSIRLDRVYGFTIEDVRAAYRDLKAGHTRGKRVVRITDS
;
A
#
# COMPACT_ATOMS: atom_id res chain seq x y z
N MET A 1 -5.32 5.45 12.31
CA MET A 1 -5.05 6.16 11.05
C MET A 1 -3.62 6.72 10.98
N GLY A 2 -3.07 7.27 12.04
CA GLY A 2 -1.79 8.01 12.05
C GLY A 2 -0.61 7.34 11.31
N VAL A 3 -0.24 6.12 11.68
CA VAL A 3 0.89 5.42 11.04
C VAL A 3 0.71 5.28 9.52
N ALA A 4 -0.51 4.99 9.03
CA ALA A 4 -0.73 4.86 7.59
C ALA A 4 -0.63 6.20 6.87
N ALA A 5 -1.11 7.30 7.48
CA ALA A 5 -1.02 8.64 6.93
C ALA A 5 0.45 9.05 6.73
N LEU A 6 1.23 8.99 7.80
CA LEU A 6 2.65 9.34 7.78
C LEU A 6 3.45 8.43 6.83
N THR A 7 3.12 7.13 6.80
CA THR A 7 3.81 6.17 5.91
C THR A 7 3.53 6.48 4.44
N VAL A 8 2.27 6.71 4.09
CA VAL A 8 1.87 6.94 2.69
C VAL A 8 2.28 8.32 2.22
N GLY A 9 2.06 9.36 3.05
CA GLY A 9 2.48 10.73 2.74
C GLY A 9 3.97 10.83 2.49
N GLY A 10 4.77 10.34 3.44
CA GLY A 10 6.23 10.32 3.31
C GLY A 10 6.73 9.47 2.14
N ALA A 11 6.12 8.30 1.89
CA ALA A 11 6.51 7.46 0.76
C ALA A 11 6.24 8.15 -0.58
N PHE A 12 5.05 8.70 -0.75
CA PHE A 12 4.66 9.34 -2.02
C PHE A 12 5.44 10.61 -2.31
N ARG A 13 5.74 11.41 -1.27
CA ARG A 13 6.64 12.57 -1.42
C ARG A 13 8.02 12.12 -1.87
N HIS A 14 8.57 11.09 -1.21
CA HIS A 14 9.94 10.64 -1.47
C HIS A 14 10.13 10.11 -2.89
N ILE A 15 9.19 9.32 -3.42
CA ILE A 15 9.27 8.81 -4.79
C ILE A 15 8.55 9.70 -5.82
N GLY A 16 7.93 10.80 -5.40
CA GLY A 16 7.31 11.80 -6.26
C GLY A 16 6.05 11.28 -6.96
N VAL A 17 5.09 10.69 -6.21
CA VAL A 17 3.81 10.26 -6.78
C VAL A 17 2.87 11.44 -6.95
N GLY A 18 2.30 11.60 -8.14
CA GLY A 18 1.38 12.69 -8.46
C GLY A 18 0.40 12.39 -9.59
N ALA A 19 -0.30 13.44 -10.02
CA ALA A 19 -1.22 13.35 -11.15
C ALA A 19 -0.49 12.92 -12.44
N GLY A 20 -1.13 12.03 -13.19
CA GLY A 20 -0.59 11.48 -14.43
C GLY A 20 0.38 10.30 -14.24
N ASP A 21 0.74 9.95 -13.01
CA ASP A 21 1.49 8.73 -12.75
C ASP A 21 0.64 7.47 -12.89
N THR A 22 1.28 6.38 -13.30
CA THR A 22 0.74 5.01 -13.16
C THR A 22 1.54 4.31 -12.08
N VAL A 23 0.92 4.12 -10.91
CA VAL A 23 1.55 3.58 -9.71
C VAL A 23 1.15 2.13 -9.50
N VAL A 24 2.13 1.26 -9.33
CA VAL A 24 1.89 -0.12 -8.88
C VAL A 24 2.09 -0.19 -7.36
N ILE A 25 1.13 -0.77 -6.65
CA ILE A 25 1.18 -0.92 -5.18
C ILE A 25 1.05 -2.39 -4.82
N SER A 26 2.06 -2.95 -4.14
CA SER A 26 2.00 -4.32 -3.61
C SER A 26 1.19 -4.36 -2.30
N ALA A 27 0.64 -5.53 -1.96
CA ALA A 27 -0.25 -5.72 -0.80
C ALA A 27 -1.39 -4.68 -0.74
N ALA A 28 -1.98 -4.36 -1.89
CA ALA A 28 -2.97 -3.30 -2.07
C ALA A 28 -4.25 -3.45 -1.23
N SER A 29 -4.56 -4.66 -0.75
CA SER A 29 -5.68 -4.91 0.16
C SER A 29 -5.36 -4.72 1.64
N GLY A 30 -4.08 -4.62 2.00
CA GLY A 30 -3.62 -4.53 3.39
C GLY A 30 -3.80 -3.15 4.01
N GLY A 31 -3.48 -3.03 5.31
CA GLY A 31 -3.75 -1.82 6.10
C GLY A 31 -3.04 -0.54 5.64
N ILE A 32 -1.85 -0.65 5.01
CA ILE A 32 -1.15 0.50 4.41
C ILE A 32 -1.46 0.57 2.92
N GLY A 33 -1.41 -0.58 2.21
CA GLY A 33 -1.65 -0.62 0.77
C GLY A 33 -3.03 -0.07 0.37
N SER A 34 -4.09 -0.40 1.12
CA SER A 34 -5.44 0.12 0.84
C SER A 34 -5.56 1.64 1.05
N THR A 35 -4.82 2.20 2.00
CA THR A 35 -4.71 3.65 2.19
C THR A 35 -3.91 4.28 1.05
N ALA A 36 -2.79 3.66 0.66
CA ALA A 36 -1.93 4.14 -0.42
C ALA A 36 -2.67 4.16 -1.77
N VAL A 37 -3.47 3.14 -2.06
CA VAL A 37 -4.31 3.09 -3.26
C VAL A 37 -5.22 4.31 -3.32
N GLN A 38 -6.03 4.54 -2.31
CA GLN A 38 -7.00 5.63 -2.29
C GLN A 38 -6.32 7.01 -2.31
N TYR A 39 -5.20 7.15 -1.60
CA TYR A 39 -4.44 8.40 -1.58
C TYR A 39 -3.84 8.71 -2.95
N ALA A 40 -3.33 7.70 -3.69
CA ALA A 40 -2.84 7.87 -5.06
C ALA A 40 -3.97 8.26 -6.02
N VAL A 41 -5.13 7.58 -5.93
CA VAL A 41 -6.31 7.90 -6.73
C VAL A 41 -6.79 9.33 -6.48
N ALA A 42 -6.87 9.74 -5.21
CA ALA A 42 -7.26 11.10 -4.83
C ALA A 42 -6.29 12.19 -5.36
N ARG A 43 -5.04 11.82 -5.64
CA ARG A 43 -4.02 12.70 -6.25
C ARG A 43 -3.98 12.63 -7.77
N GLY A 44 -4.93 11.94 -8.41
CA GLY A 44 -5.05 11.84 -9.85
C GLY A 44 -4.10 10.83 -10.52
N ALA A 45 -3.54 9.90 -9.75
CA ALA A 45 -2.74 8.82 -10.30
C ALA A 45 -3.63 7.63 -10.71
N ARG A 46 -3.24 6.93 -11.79
CA ARG A 46 -3.74 5.60 -12.11
C ARG A 46 -3.08 4.57 -11.19
N VAL A 47 -3.86 3.69 -10.60
CA VAL A 47 -3.32 2.71 -9.65
C VAL A 47 -3.55 1.28 -10.13
N VAL A 48 -2.49 0.47 -10.11
CA VAL A 48 -2.54 -0.98 -10.27
C VAL A 48 -2.24 -1.61 -8.90
N GLY A 49 -3.22 -2.29 -8.32
CA GLY A 49 -3.13 -2.86 -6.99
C GLY A 49 -2.85 -4.36 -7.02
N ILE A 50 -1.67 -4.80 -6.54
CA ILE A 50 -1.35 -6.23 -6.44
C ILE A 50 -1.88 -6.78 -5.12
N ALA A 51 -2.76 -7.79 -5.19
CA ALA A 51 -3.36 -8.45 -4.04
C ALA A 51 -3.72 -9.91 -4.36
N GLY A 52 -4.23 -10.66 -3.38
CA GLY A 52 -4.81 -11.98 -3.64
C GLY A 52 -6.09 -11.88 -4.49
N ALA A 53 -6.35 -12.87 -5.33
CA ALA A 53 -7.51 -12.88 -6.23
C ALA A 53 -8.85 -12.66 -5.47
N ALA A 54 -8.99 -13.23 -4.26
CA ALA A 54 -10.16 -13.04 -3.41
C ALA A 54 -10.38 -11.58 -2.95
N ASN A 55 -9.37 -10.71 -3.09
CA ASN A 55 -9.44 -9.29 -2.72
C ASN A 55 -9.64 -8.37 -3.93
N ALA A 56 -9.84 -8.92 -5.14
CA ALA A 56 -9.94 -8.12 -6.37
C ALA A 56 -11.06 -7.08 -6.31
N GLU A 57 -12.28 -7.48 -5.87
CA GLU A 57 -13.41 -6.57 -5.72
C GLU A 57 -13.11 -5.44 -4.71
N PHE A 58 -12.49 -5.78 -3.59
CA PHE A 58 -12.10 -4.78 -2.60
C PHE A 58 -11.09 -3.79 -3.18
N VAL A 59 -10.03 -4.26 -3.86
CA VAL A 59 -9.05 -3.37 -4.49
C VAL A 59 -9.69 -2.49 -5.57
N ARG A 60 -10.64 -3.04 -6.33
CA ARG A 60 -11.40 -2.26 -7.33
C ARG A 60 -12.26 -1.17 -6.68
N SER A 61 -12.91 -1.48 -5.55
CA SER A 61 -13.73 -0.49 -4.82
C SER A 61 -12.91 0.68 -4.25
N LEU A 62 -11.58 0.52 -4.12
CA LEU A 62 -10.66 1.59 -3.71
C LEU A 62 -10.21 2.47 -4.90
N GLY A 63 -10.65 2.17 -6.13
CA GLY A 63 -10.29 2.91 -7.34
C GLY A 63 -9.06 2.38 -8.09
N ALA A 64 -8.51 1.21 -7.73
CA ALA A 64 -7.39 0.61 -8.43
C ALA A 64 -7.81 -0.51 -9.38
N VAL A 65 -6.98 -0.79 -10.39
CA VAL A 65 -7.09 -1.99 -11.23
C VAL A 65 -6.44 -3.16 -10.47
N PRO A 66 -7.20 -4.18 -10.05
CA PRO A 66 -6.66 -5.29 -9.28
C PRO A 66 -5.85 -6.25 -10.16
N VAL A 67 -4.72 -6.69 -9.64
CA VAL A 67 -3.87 -7.72 -10.23
C VAL A 67 -3.57 -8.78 -9.18
N ALA A 68 -3.82 -10.06 -9.51
CA ALA A 68 -3.46 -11.16 -8.63
C ALA A 68 -1.94 -11.36 -8.62
N TYR A 69 -1.36 -11.59 -7.44
CA TYR A 69 0.05 -11.99 -7.34
C TYR A 69 0.30 -13.42 -7.87
N GLY A 70 1.56 -13.85 -7.89
CA GLY A 70 1.98 -15.18 -8.35
C GLY A 70 2.54 -15.17 -9.76
N GLU A 71 2.69 -16.36 -10.35
CA GLU A 71 3.29 -16.54 -11.69
C GLU A 71 2.59 -15.65 -12.72
N GLY A 72 3.34 -15.03 -13.63
CA GLY A 72 2.82 -14.13 -14.66
C GLY A 72 2.33 -12.76 -14.12
N VAL A 73 2.68 -12.37 -12.89
CA VAL A 73 2.25 -11.07 -12.31
C VAL A 73 2.76 -9.88 -13.14
N ARG A 74 3.95 -9.99 -13.73
CA ARG A 74 4.54 -8.93 -14.56
C ARG A 74 3.67 -8.59 -15.76
N GLU A 75 3.24 -9.60 -16.49
CA GLU A 75 2.40 -9.49 -17.70
C GLU A 75 1.03 -8.94 -17.34
N ARG A 76 0.46 -9.38 -16.22
CA ARG A 76 -0.81 -8.86 -15.71
C ARG A 76 -0.71 -7.38 -15.32
N VAL A 77 0.39 -6.98 -14.68
CA VAL A 77 0.63 -5.57 -14.33
C VAL A 77 0.76 -4.71 -15.59
N LEU A 78 1.55 -5.13 -16.58
CA LEU A 78 1.70 -4.40 -17.84
C LEU A 78 0.36 -4.24 -18.57
N LYS A 79 -0.45 -5.29 -18.61
CA LYS A 79 -1.80 -5.23 -19.19
C LYS A 79 -2.71 -4.26 -18.42
N ALA A 80 -2.69 -4.32 -17.07
CA ALA A 80 -3.53 -3.47 -16.21
C ALA A 80 -3.10 -2.00 -16.22
N ALA A 81 -1.82 -1.73 -16.45
CA ALA A 81 -1.27 -0.37 -16.52
C ALA A 81 -1.71 0.39 -17.77
N GLU A 82 -2.12 -0.30 -18.86
CA GLU A 82 -2.51 0.29 -20.15
C GLU A 82 -1.50 1.30 -20.69
N GLY A 83 -0.23 1.02 -20.48
CA GLY A 83 0.86 1.92 -20.83
C GLY A 83 2.08 1.74 -19.94
N ARG A 84 2.78 2.84 -19.69
CA ARG A 84 4.02 2.82 -18.90
C ARG A 84 3.72 2.92 -17.40
N VAL A 85 4.25 1.97 -16.62
CA VAL A 85 4.36 2.13 -15.16
C VAL A 85 5.41 3.21 -14.84
N THR A 86 5.09 4.18 -14.01
CA THR A 86 5.98 5.29 -13.66
C THR A 86 6.52 5.20 -12.24
N LYS A 87 5.75 4.61 -11.32
CA LYS A 87 6.09 4.49 -9.90
C LYS A 87 5.73 3.12 -9.36
N PHE A 88 6.45 2.68 -8.33
CA PHE A 88 6.14 1.46 -7.60
C PHE A 88 6.28 1.70 -6.09
N LEU A 89 5.25 1.34 -5.32
CA LEU A 89 5.33 1.29 -3.86
C LEU A 89 5.20 -0.16 -3.39
N ASP A 90 6.27 -0.69 -2.83
CA ASP A 90 6.28 -2.00 -2.22
C ASP A 90 5.91 -1.92 -0.74
N CYS A 91 4.73 -2.47 -0.39
CA CYS A 91 4.21 -2.58 0.97
C CYS A 91 4.33 -3.99 1.55
N TYR A 92 4.97 -4.93 0.86
CA TYR A 92 5.03 -6.34 1.26
C TYR A 92 6.45 -6.85 1.49
N GLY A 93 7.39 -6.44 0.65
CA GLY A 93 8.74 -7.02 0.60
C GLY A 93 8.89 -8.17 -0.41
N GLY A 94 9.85 -9.08 -0.15
CA GLY A 94 10.13 -10.18 -1.07
C GLY A 94 10.65 -9.70 -2.44
N ASP A 95 10.13 -10.27 -3.52
CA ASP A 95 10.60 -10.01 -4.88
C ASP A 95 9.92 -8.84 -5.60
N TYR A 96 9.06 -8.07 -4.91
CA TYR A 96 8.32 -6.97 -5.56
C TYR A 96 9.22 -5.84 -6.07
N VAL A 97 10.31 -5.56 -5.39
CA VAL A 97 11.31 -4.60 -5.91
C VAL A 97 11.97 -5.14 -7.18
N SER A 98 12.22 -6.45 -7.27
CA SER A 98 12.73 -7.06 -8.51
C SER A 98 11.70 -6.98 -9.63
N LEU A 99 10.44 -7.19 -9.32
CA LEU A 99 9.33 -6.96 -10.25
C LEU A 99 9.35 -5.51 -10.76
N ALA A 100 9.47 -4.52 -9.87
CA ALA A 100 9.51 -3.10 -10.25
C ALA A 100 10.64 -2.79 -11.24
N PHE A 101 11.84 -3.31 -11.01
CA PHE A 101 12.96 -3.18 -11.97
C PHE A 101 12.66 -3.87 -13.30
N SER A 102 12.01 -5.05 -13.29
CA SER A 102 11.62 -5.76 -14.51
C SER A 102 10.55 -5.03 -15.34
N LEU A 103 9.79 -4.14 -14.71
CA LEU A 103 8.85 -3.22 -15.38
C LEU A 103 9.54 -1.99 -16.00
N GLY A 104 10.87 -1.89 -15.88
CA GLY A 104 11.67 -0.82 -16.46
C GLY A 104 11.82 0.43 -15.58
N LEU A 105 11.43 0.36 -14.31
CA LEU A 105 11.56 1.47 -13.37
C LEU A 105 13.01 1.68 -12.93
N LYS A 106 13.36 2.93 -12.64
CA LYS A 106 14.63 3.30 -12.01
C LYS A 106 14.48 3.28 -10.49
N GLY A 107 15.56 3.04 -9.75
CA GLY A 107 15.53 2.94 -8.30
C GLY A 107 14.87 4.12 -7.59
N LYS A 108 15.06 5.34 -8.07
CA LYS A 108 14.42 6.56 -7.52
C LYS A 108 12.88 6.56 -7.62
N ASP A 109 12.31 5.78 -8.53
CA ASP A 109 10.87 5.66 -8.77
C ASP A 109 10.25 4.46 -8.04
N ILE A 110 11.07 3.72 -7.26
CA ILE A 110 10.68 2.52 -6.51
C ILE A 110 10.84 2.79 -5.02
N GLY A 111 9.72 2.85 -4.30
CA GLY A 111 9.69 2.91 -2.84
C GLY A 111 9.42 1.53 -2.24
N THR A 112 10.09 1.19 -1.14
CA THR A 112 9.76 0.01 -0.34
C THR A 112 9.63 0.38 1.13
N LEU A 113 8.64 -0.22 1.79
CA LEU A 113 8.46 -0.14 3.23
C LEU A 113 9.18 -1.27 3.98
N VAL A 114 9.70 -2.25 3.23
CA VAL A 114 10.37 -3.45 3.77
C VAL A 114 11.80 -3.51 3.20
N PRO A 115 12.75 -2.79 3.82
CA PRO A 115 14.10 -2.70 3.29
C PRO A 115 14.85 -4.03 3.42
N SER A 116 15.66 -4.32 2.42
CA SER A 116 16.70 -5.34 2.50
C SER A 116 17.99 -4.82 1.87
N PRO A 117 19.18 -5.31 2.27
CA PRO A 117 20.44 -4.87 1.67
C PRO A 117 20.44 -4.99 0.14
N LYS A 118 19.92 -6.09 -0.40
CA LYS A 118 19.83 -6.34 -1.85
C LYS A 118 19.00 -5.28 -2.58
N VAL A 119 17.93 -4.81 -1.95
CA VAL A 119 17.00 -3.83 -2.52
C VAL A 119 17.63 -2.45 -2.54
N ILE A 120 18.30 -2.06 -1.46
CA ILE A 120 18.94 -0.76 -1.32
C ILE A 120 20.16 -0.63 -2.23
N ILE A 121 21.00 -1.66 -2.33
CA ILE A 121 22.17 -1.68 -3.24
C ILE A 121 21.74 -1.47 -4.69
N ARG A 122 20.57 -1.97 -5.10
CA ARG A 122 19.99 -1.75 -6.43
C ARG A 122 19.41 -0.35 -6.63
N GLY A 123 19.44 0.50 -5.61
CA GLY A 123 19.02 1.91 -5.66
C GLY A 123 17.52 2.14 -5.40
N ALA A 124 16.74 1.12 -5.02
CA ALA A 124 15.37 1.34 -4.57
C ALA A 124 15.37 2.11 -3.24
N GLN A 125 14.34 2.94 -3.04
CA GLN A 125 14.27 3.87 -1.92
C GLN A 125 13.59 3.21 -0.72
N PHE A 126 14.31 3.05 0.39
CA PHE A 126 13.65 2.77 1.67
C PHE A 126 12.89 4.02 2.10
N THR A 127 11.58 3.94 2.13
CA THR A 127 10.69 5.08 2.34
C THR A 127 9.65 4.83 3.42
N GLY A 128 8.76 5.77 3.63
CA GLY A 128 7.68 5.67 4.62
C GLY A 128 7.74 6.79 5.66
N PRO A 129 7.43 6.52 6.96
CA PRO A 129 7.27 7.57 7.97
C PRO A 129 8.50 8.46 8.17
N ARG A 130 9.69 7.95 7.90
CA ARG A 130 10.95 8.72 7.98
C ARG A 130 11.01 9.93 7.04
N HIS A 131 10.18 9.95 6.01
CA HIS A 131 10.06 11.04 5.03
C HIS A 131 8.75 11.81 5.19
N SER A 132 8.00 11.57 6.28
CA SER A 132 6.80 12.34 6.56
C SER A 132 7.15 13.76 7.02
N GLU A 133 6.25 14.68 6.75
CA GLU A 133 6.32 16.09 7.18
C GLU A 133 5.07 16.47 7.95
N CYS A 134 5.14 17.65 8.61
CA CYS A 134 3.94 18.29 9.14
C CYS A 134 2.94 18.46 8.01
N GLY A 135 1.67 18.10 8.25
CA GLY A 135 0.61 18.18 7.25
C GLY A 135 0.29 16.87 6.53
N ASP A 136 1.13 15.82 6.57
CA ASP A 136 0.80 14.53 5.94
C ASP A 136 -0.39 13.83 6.63
N PHE A 137 -0.49 14.00 7.94
CA PHE A 137 -1.63 13.46 8.69
C PHE A 137 -2.90 14.24 8.39
N GLU A 138 -2.81 15.56 8.40
CA GLU A 138 -3.91 16.50 8.11
C GLU A 138 -4.43 16.27 6.69
N ALA A 139 -3.55 16.18 5.70
CA ALA A 139 -3.93 15.95 4.31
C ALA A 139 -4.70 14.63 4.12
N LEU A 140 -4.31 13.55 4.82
CA LEU A 140 -5.08 12.32 4.77
C LEU A 140 -6.39 12.44 5.56
N ALA A 141 -6.40 13.15 6.69
CA ALA A 141 -7.60 13.36 7.49
C ALA A 141 -8.67 14.16 6.73
N GLU A 142 -8.27 15.17 5.97
CA GLU A 142 -9.14 15.91 5.05
C GLU A 142 -9.78 15.00 4.02
N LEU A 143 -8.99 14.15 3.35
CA LEU A 143 -9.52 13.20 2.36
C LEU A 143 -10.49 12.18 2.98
N VAL A 144 -10.29 11.81 4.25
CA VAL A 144 -11.24 10.96 4.98
C VAL A 144 -12.53 11.73 5.28
N THR A 145 -12.44 12.98 5.71
CA THR A 145 -13.59 13.83 5.97
C THR A 145 -14.41 14.09 4.71
N GLU A 146 -13.74 14.25 3.58
CA GLU A 146 -14.37 14.41 2.26
C GLU A 146 -14.93 13.09 1.68
N GLY A 147 -14.76 11.95 2.36
CA GLY A 147 -15.19 10.64 1.89
C GLY A 147 -14.36 10.06 0.73
N LYS A 148 -13.24 10.71 0.34
CA LYS A 148 -12.33 10.24 -0.72
C LYS A 148 -11.44 9.08 -0.28
N VAL A 149 -11.18 8.96 1.02
CA VAL A 149 -10.44 7.87 1.63
C VAL A 149 -11.25 7.26 2.76
N SER A 150 -11.43 5.96 2.74
CA SER A 150 -12.11 5.20 3.80
C SER A 150 -11.13 4.24 4.48
N ILE A 151 -11.24 4.10 5.78
CA ILE A 151 -10.44 3.15 6.57
C ILE A 151 -11.29 1.94 6.91
N ARG A 152 -11.13 0.87 6.16
CA ARG A 152 -11.82 -0.39 6.44
C ARG A 152 -11.19 -1.10 7.63
N LEU A 153 -12.00 -1.51 8.60
CA LEU A 153 -11.62 -2.45 9.64
C LEU A 153 -11.93 -3.88 9.16
N ASP A 154 -10.91 -4.71 9.06
CA ASP A 154 -11.03 -6.13 8.71
C ASP A 154 -11.56 -6.93 9.91
N ARG A 155 -10.98 -6.68 11.07
CA ARG A 155 -11.39 -7.33 12.33
C ARG A 155 -11.05 -6.45 13.55
N VAL A 156 -11.95 -6.51 14.53
CA VAL A 156 -11.74 -5.91 15.86
C VAL A 156 -11.60 -7.04 16.87
N TYR A 157 -10.57 -6.97 17.69
CA TYR A 157 -10.30 -7.92 18.78
C TYR A 157 -10.53 -7.25 20.12
N GLY A 158 -10.79 -8.02 21.17
CA GLY A 158 -10.77 -7.54 22.55
C GLY A 158 -9.36 -7.30 23.06
N PHE A 159 -9.21 -6.98 24.34
CA PHE A 159 -7.92 -6.68 24.97
C PHE A 159 -7.53 -7.73 26.02
N THR A 160 -7.92 -8.99 25.81
CA THR A 160 -7.36 -10.11 26.58
C THR A 160 -6.05 -10.60 25.97
N ILE A 161 -5.27 -11.37 26.71
CA ILE A 161 -4.03 -11.99 26.20
C ILE A 161 -4.36 -12.90 24.99
N GLU A 162 -5.46 -13.64 25.05
CA GLU A 162 -5.94 -14.54 24.01
C GLU A 162 -6.32 -13.76 22.75
N ASP A 163 -6.99 -12.64 22.88
CA ASP A 163 -7.39 -11.77 21.77
C ASP A 163 -6.17 -11.17 21.07
N VAL A 164 -5.21 -10.66 21.84
CA VAL A 164 -3.98 -10.11 21.30
C VAL A 164 -3.18 -11.18 20.58
N ARG A 165 -3.05 -12.38 21.14
CA ARG A 165 -2.40 -13.53 20.48
C ARG A 165 -3.14 -13.92 19.18
N ALA A 166 -4.47 -13.92 19.20
CA ALA A 166 -5.29 -14.19 18.02
C ALA A 166 -5.03 -13.12 16.92
N ALA A 167 -5.00 -11.84 17.30
CA ALA A 167 -4.70 -10.74 16.37
C ALA A 167 -3.33 -10.93 15.67
N TYR A 168 -2.30 -11.32 16.43
CA TYR A 168 -0.97 -11.59 15.87
C TYR A 168 -0.95 -12.84 14.98
N ARG A 169 -1.64 -13.93 15.35
CA ARG A 169 -1.75 -15.13 14.49
C ARG A 169 -2.42 -14.80 13.17
N ASP A 170 -3.54 -14.08 13.21
CA ASP A 170 -4.28 -13.70 12.01
C ASP A 170 -3.47 -12.73 11.14
N LEU A 171 -2.72 -11.81 11.76
CA LEU A 171 -1.84 -10.91 11.01
C LEU A 171 -0.74 -11.69 10.29
N LYS A 172 -0.14 -12.68 10.97
CA LYS A 172 0.90 -13.55 10.38
C LYS A 172 0.34 -14.42 9.25
N ALA A 173 -0.90 -14.86 9.33
CA ALA A 173 -1.57 -15.61 8.27
C ALA A 173 -1.85 -14.78 7.01
N GLY A 174 -1.82 -13.44 7.12
CA GLY A 174 -2.00 -12.54 5.98
C GLY A 174 -3.46 -12.41 5.53
N HIS A 175 -3.66 -12.13 4.22
CA HIS A 175 -4.96 -11.99 3.54
C HIS A 175 -5.89 -10.93 4.13
N THR A 176 -5.34 -9.89 4.73
CA THR A 176 -6.07 -8.81 5.40
C THR A 176 -6.74 -7.89 4.39
N ARG A 177 -7.97 -7.44 4.70
CA ARG A 177 -8.71 -6.41 3.96
C ARG A 177 -8.83 -5.14 4.80
N GLY A 178 -7.87 -4.25 4.72
CA GLY A 178 -7.81 -3.05 5.55
C GLY A 178 -7.04 -3.27 6.85
N LYS A 179 -7.57 -2.79 7.98
CA LYS A 179 -6.88 -2.80 9.27
C LYS A 179 -7.50 -3.80 10.25
N ARG A 180 -6.64 -4.42 11.05
CA ARG A 180 -7.01 -5.14 12.27
C ARG A 180 -6.69 -4.27 13.47
N VAL A 181 -7.59 -4.20 14.41
CA VAL A 181 -7.47 -3.35 15.60
C VAL A 181 -7.78 -4.13 16.87
N VAL A 182 -7.14 -3.74 17.96
CA VAL A 182 -7.46 -4.23 19.31
C VAL A 182 -8.19 -3.10 20.03
N ARG A 183 -9.37 -3.37 20.57
CA ARG A 183 -10.15 -2.40 21.35
C ARG A 183 -9.67 -2.43 22.80
N ILE A 184 -9.10 -1.33 23.26
CA ILE A 184 -8.51 -1.22 24.60
C ILE A 184 -9.56 -0.84 25.65
N THR A 185 -10.61 -0.15 25.27
CA THR A 185 -11.71 0.27 26.15
C THR A 185 -13.06 -0.11 25.57
N ASP A 186 -13.98 -0.49 26.43
CA ASP A 186 -15.41 -0.57 26.08
C ASP A 186 -15.96 0.86 26.15
N SER A 187 -16.16 1.47 24.98
CA SER A 187 -16.84 2.77 24.84
C SER A 187 -18.20 2.56 24.24
#